data_42858fdd441b7229bdbc770be16d6e34
#
_entry.id   42858fdd441b7229bdbc770be16d6e34
#
_cell.length_a   1.000
_cell.length_b   1.000
_cell.length_c   1.000
_cell.angle_alpha   90.00
_cell.angle_beta   90.00
_cell.angle_gamma   90.00
#
_symmetry.space_group_name_H-M   'P 1'
#
loop_
_entity.id
_entity.type
_entity.pdbx_description
1 polymer ?
#
loop_
_entity_poly.entity_id
_entity_poly.type
_entity_poly.pdbx_seq_one_letter_code
_entity_poly.pdbx_strand_id
1 'polypeptide(L)'
;MCIRDRHATINALTALGAKINGKDGSYDITGITQPSEKAAVDCFESGSTLRFMIPIFSAFGCEAEFTGRGKLPERPITPLIEPMTENGAVFETLSMPYRVNGRLSGGKYYIDGSVSSQFITGLLFALSVLSKDSEIILTTRLESKPYVNITIDCMKQFGVGVYETENGYFIKGGQKYQPHNCTVEADMSQSAFFLAANCAGSDIELTNLNLNSVQGDKAIVDIAEKFRNGGDLSVIDASDIPDLVPAIAVMMSFWKKPCRIINCERLRIKECDRLAATTELINDLGGKAVSTENSIEIFPVEAFKGGTVRNYNDHRIAMAGAVAATRSTGEVIIKGAECTNKSYPGFFDDFRALGGIADVISV
;
A
#
# COMPACT_ATOMS: atom_id res chain seq x y z
N MET A 1 1.67 5.76 -1.76
CA MET A 1 1.41 5.08 -3.07
C MET A 1 2.69 5.08 -3.87
N CYS A 2 3.09 3.94 -4.42
CA CYS A 2 4.30 3.82 -5.22
C CYS A 2 4.30 4.79 -6.41
N ILE A 3 5.48 5.31 -6.79
CA ILE A 3 5.62 6.20 -7.97
C ILE A 3 5.12 5.50 -9.24
N ARG A 4 5.42 4.21 -9.39
CA ARG A 4 4.89 3.38 -10.48
C ARG A 4 3.35 3.37 -10.48
N ASP A 5 2.73 3.16 -9.33
CA ASP A 5 1.27 3.10 -9.20
C ASP A 5 0.64 4.45 -9.50
N ARG A 6 1.32 5.55 -9.12
CA ARG A 6 0.89 6.91 -9.48
C ARG A 6 0.86 7.11 -10.99
N HIS A 7 1.91 6.70 -11.72
CA HIS A 7 1.94 6.81 -13.18
C HIS A 7 0.85 5.95 -13.85
N ALA A 8 0.65 4.71 -13.37
CA ALA A 8 -0.43 3.86 -13.87
C ALA A 8 -1.80 4.50 -13.66
N THR A 9 -2.03 5.11 -12.49
CA THR A 9 -3.28 5.79 -12.16
C THR A 9 -3.48 7.06 -13.00
N ILE A 10 -2.42 7.86 -13.22
CA ILE A 10 -2.46 9.04 -14.11
C ILE A 10 -2.85 8.61 -15.52
N ASN A 11 -2.21 7.58 -16.08
CA ASN A 11 -2.51 7.09 -17.41
C ASN A 11 -3.96 6.58 -17.51
N ALA A 12 -4.44 5.85 -16.51
CA ALA A 12 -5.80 5.35 -16.47
C ALA A 12 -6.83 6.49 -16.43
N LEU A 13 -6.65 7.48 -15.55
CA LEU A 13 -7.55 8.64 -15.47
C LEU A 13 -7.50 9.48 -16.74
N THR A 14 -6.34 9.62 -17.36
CA THR A 14 -6.19 10.31 -18.65
C THR A 14 -6.91 9.56 -19.77
N ALA A 15 -6.83 8.22 -19.80
CA ALA A 15 -7.56 7.39 -20.73
C ALA A 15 -9.08 7.52 -20.55
N LEU A 16 -9.55 7.77 -19.33
CA LEU A 16 -10.97 8.02 -19.03
C LEU A 16 -11.42 9.46 -19.38
N GLY A 17 -10.47 10.39 -19.64
CA GLY A 17 -10.78 11.76 -20.09
C GLY A 17 -10.35 12.87 -19.11
N ALA A 18 -9.60 12.58 -18.05
CA ALA A 18 -8.98 13.61 -17.22
C ALA A 18 -7.79 14.25 -17.94
N LYS A 19 -7.50 15.52 -17.63
CA LYS A 19 -6.28 16.21 -18.08
C LYS A 19 -5.36 16.38 -16.89
N ILE A 20 -4.19 15.77 -16.92
CA ILE A 20 -3.24 15.74 -15.82
C ILE A 20 -1.87 16.17 -16.33
N ASN A 21 -1.39 17.33 -15.88
CA ASN A 21 -0.10 17.89 -16.25
C ASN A 21 0.80 17.93 -15.00
N GLY A 22 1.92 17.20 -15.04
CA GLY A 22 2.90 17.18 -13.96
C GLY A 22 4.11 18.04 -14.26
N LYS A 23 4.53 18.88 -13.31
CA LYS A 23 5.76 19.66 -13.38
C LYS A 23 6.33 19.84 -11.98
N ASP A 24 7.64 19.60 -11.83
CA ASP A 24 8.41 19.87 -10.61
C ASP A 24 7.77 19.33 -9.31
N GLY A 25 7.24 18.10 -9.37
CA GLY A 25 6.59 17.45 -8.23
C GLY A 25 5.14 17.89 -7.96
N SER A 26 4.63 18.85 -8.74
CA SER A 26 3.25 19.32 -8.68
C SER A 26 2.43 18.81 -9.87
N TYR A 27 1.11 18.72 -9.70
CA TYR A 27 0.19 18.28 -10.74
C TYR A 27 -0.98 19.24 -10.86
N ASP A 28 -1.22 19.75 -12.08
CA ASP A 28 -2.46 20.43 -12.43
C ASP A 28 -3.44 19.41 -12.99
N ILE A 29 -4.59 19.26 -12.35
CA ILE A 29 -5.57 18.25 -12.69
C ILE A 29 -6.89 18.91 -13.05
N THR A 30 -7.34 18.71 -14.28
CA THR A 30 -8.72 18.98 -14.70
C THR A 30 -9.49 17.67 -14.70
N GLY A 31 -10.55 17.61 -13.91
CA GLY A 31 -11.40 16.42 -13.78
C GLY A 31 -12.09 16.02 -15.07
N ILE A 32 -12.68 14.84 -15.07
CA ILE A 32 -13.37 14.26 -16.24
C ILE A 32 -14.67 15.03 -16.50
N THR A 33 -14.76 15.70 -17.64
CA THR A 33 -15.98 16.39 -18.09
C THR A 33 -16.75 15.59 -19.15
N GLN A 34 -16.02 14.87 -19.98
CA GLN A 34 -16.55 13.97 -21.00
C GLN A 34 -15.79 12.64 -20.89
N PRO A 35 -16.38 11.62 -20.26
CA PRO A 35 -15.74 10.33 -20.14
C PRO A 35 -15.61 9.65 -21.49
N SER A 36 -14.51 8.94 -21.70
CA SER A 36 -14.29 8.10 -22.88
C SER A 36 -15.32 6.97 -22.92
N GLU A 37 -15.83 6.64 -24.11
CA GLU A 37 -16.73 5.48 -24.29
C GLU A 37 -15.97 4.16 -24.17
N LYS A 38 -14.71 4.13 -24.67
CA LYS A 38 -13.82 2.96 -24.63
C LYS A 38 -12.42 3.34 -24.22
N ALA A 39 -11.76 2.45 -23.47
CA ALA A 39 -10.38 2.65 -23.05
C ALA A 39 -9.61 1.33 -22.87
N ALA A 40 -8.28 1.41 -23.05
CA ALA A 40 -7.34 0.36 -22.65
C ALA A 40 -6.44 0.89 -21.53
N VAL A 41 -6.32 0.14 -20.45
CA VAL A 41 -5.62 0.54 -19.23
C VAL A 41 -4.54 -0.49 -18.90
N ASP A 42 -3.26 -0.11 -19.03
CA ASP A 42 -2.16 -0.91 -18.49
C ASP A 42 -1.93 -0.52 -17.03
N CYS A 43 -2.29 -1.42 -16.12
CA CYS A 43 -2.07 -1.27 -14.70
C CYS A 43 -0.63 -1.59 -14.28
N PHE A 44 0.24 -2.04 -15.19
CA PHE A 44 1.58 -2.54 -14.88
C PHE A 44 1.51 -3.66 -13.82
N GLU A 45 2.10 -3.44 -12.65
CA GLU A 45 1.99 -4.34 -11.49
C GLU A 45 1.14 -3.72 -10.35
N SER A 46 0.42 -2.61 -10.64
CA SER A 46 -0.32 -1.83 -9.64
C SER A 46 -1.67 -2.45 -9.31
N GLY A 47 -1.76 -3.11 -8.16
CA GLY A 47 -3.03 -3.61 -7.63
C GLY A 47 -3.99 -2.49 -7.22
N SER A 48 -3.49 -1.34 -6.77
CA SER A 48 -4.32 -0.18 -6.42
C SER A 48 -4.98 0.41 -7.67
N THR A 49 -4.21 0.65 -8.74
CA THR A 49 -4.76 1.17 -9.99
C THR A 49 -5.85 0.24 -10.53
N LEU A 50 -5.59 -1.07 -10.61
CA LEU A 50 -6.58 -2.03 -11.09
C LEU A 50 -7.88 -1.96 -10.27
N ARG A 51 -7.79 -2.06 -8.94
CA ARG A 51 -8.94 -2.15 -8.04
C ARG A 51 -9.69 -0.84 -7.88
N PHE A 52 -9.03 0.31 -8.08
CA PHE A 52 -9.70 1.61 -8.06
C PHE A 52 -10.37 1.92 -9.39
N MET A 53 -9.69 1.62 -10.50
CA MET A 53 -10.16 2.05 -11.82
C MET A 53 -11.31 1.20 -12.35
N ILE A 54 -11.36 -0.10 -12.08
CA ILE A 54 -12.49 -0.93 -12.52
C ILE A 54 -13.84 -0.34 -12.07
N PRO A 55 -14.10 -0.05 -10.77
CA PRO A 55 -15.34 0.59 -10.35
C PRO A 55 -15.55 1.98 -10.95
N ILE A 56 -14.49 2.80 -11.03
CA ILE A 56 -14.58 4.16 -11.56
C ILE A 56 -15.00 4.15 -13.03
N PHE A 57 -14.36 3.33 -13.87
CA PHE A 57 -14.71 3.22 -15.29
C PHE A 57 -16.15 2.75 -15.47
N SER A 58 -16.58 1.76 -14.66
CA SER A 58 -17.97 1.27 -14.68
C SER A 58 -18.97 2.32 -14.19
N ALA A 59 -18.61 3.21 -13.26
CA ALA A 59 -19.48 4.30 -12.83
C ALA A 59 -19.75 5.31 -13.97
N PHE A 60 -18.77 5.52 -14.84
CA PHE A 60 -18.91 6.36 -16.02
C PHE A 60 -19.50 5.62 -17.22
N GLY A 61 -19.62 4.28 -17.18
CA GLY A 61 -20.13 3.46 -18.28
C GLY A 61 -19.13 3.32 -19.43
N CYS A 62 -17.83 3.45 -19.14
CA CYS A 62 -16.76 3.25 -20.11
C CYS A 62 -16.49 1.75 -20.31
N GLU A 63 -16.53 1.28 -21.55
CA GLU A 63 -16.05 -0.06 -21.92
C GLU A 63 -14.52 -0.09 -21.82
N ALA A 64 -13.96 -0.92 -20.92
CA ALA A 64 -12.55 -0.88 -20.62
C ALA A 64 -11.89 -2.26 -20.61
N GLU A 65 -10.68 -2.34 -21.17
CA GLU A 65 -9.80 -3.49 -21.03
C GLU A 65 -8.64 -3.13 -20.07
N PHE A 66 -8.51 -3.91 -18.99
CA PHE A 66 -7.45 -3.75 -18.00
C PHE A 66 -6.43 -4.86 -18.16
N THR A 67 -5.18 -4.47 -18.40
CA THR A 67 -4.02 -5.36 -18.49
C THR A 67 -3.07 -5.14 -17.31
N GLY A 68 -2.17 -6.10 -17.10
CA GLY A 68 -1.15 -5.99 -16.08
C GLY A 68 -0.06 -7.06 -16.27
N ARG A 69 1.00 -6.95 -15.48
CA ARG A 69 2.17 -7.83 -15.57
C ARG A 69 2.69 -8.23 -14.18
N GLY A 70 3.77 -9.01 -14.16
CA GLY A 70 4.32 -9.55 -12.93
C GLY A 70 3.31 -10.44 -12.21
N LYS A 71 3.14 -10.24 -10.92
CA LYS A 71 2.17 -10.99 -10.10
C LYS A 71 0.75 -10.40 -10.11
N LEU A 72 0.50 -9.28 -10.80
CA LEU A 72 -0.82 -8.66 -10.80
C LEU A 72 -1.93 -9.58 -11.35
N PRO A 73 -1.70 -10.36 -12.44
CA PRO A 73 -2.71 -11.28 -12.96
C PRO A 73 -3.16 -12.38 -11.97
N GLU A 74 -2.30 -12.72 -11.01
CA GLU A 74 -2.57 -13.75 -9.98
C GLU A 74 -3.31 -13.17 -8.76
N ARG A 75 -3.35 -11.84 -8.62
CA ARG A 75 -3.97 -11.17 -7.47
C ARG A 75 -5.48 -11.07 -7.64
N PRO A 76 -6.28 -11.49 -6.64
CA PRO A 76 -7.73 -11.57 -6.79
C PRO A 76 -8.38 -10.18 -6.98
N ILE A 77 -9.40 -10.14 -7.85
CA ILE A 77 -10.40 -9.06 -7.92
C ILE A 77 -11.81 -9.60 -7.67
N THR A 78 -11.92 -10.90 -7.41
CA THR A 78 -13.19 -11.61 -7.21
C THR A 78 -14.16 -10.89 -6.28
N PRO A 79 -13.73 -10.29 -5.14
CA PRO A 79 -14.66 -9.55 -4.27
C PRO A 79 -15.39 -8.37 -4.93
N LEU A 80 -14.88 -7.83 -6.06
CA LEU A 80 -15.56 -6.75 -6.80
C LEU A 80 -16.56 -7.28 -7.82
N ILE A 81 -16.36 -8.48 -8.34
CA ILE A 81 -17.10 -8.98 -9.52
C ILE A 81 -18.57 -9.09 -9.21
N GLU A 82 -18.94 -9.85 -8.17
CA GLU A 82 -20.33 -10.10 -7.81
C GLU A 82 -21.09 -8.79 -7.47
N PRO A 83 -20.66 -7.97 -6.49
CA PRO A 83 -21.40 -6.76 -6.13
C PRO A 83 -21.50 -5.74 -7.27
N MET A 84 -20.51 -5.67 -8.16
CA MET A 84 -20.57 -4.81 -9.32
C MET A 84 -21.50 -5.35 -10.40
N THR A 85 -21.52 -6.66 -10.63
CA THR A 85 -22.41 -7.31 -11.61
C THR A 85 -23.87 -7.17 -11.19
N GLU A 86 -24.20 -7.37 -9.92
CA GLU A 86 -25.56 -7.16 -9.39
C GLU A 86 -26.04 -5.72 -9.56
N ASN A 87 -25.10 -4.75 -9.66
CA ASN A 87 -25.40 -3.33 -9.79
C ASN A 87 -25.09 -2.77 -11.20
N GLY A 88 -25.02 -3.62 -12.23
CA GLY A 88 -25.04 -3.19 -13.64
C GLY A 88 -23.72 -3.23 -14.41
N ALA A 89 -22.60 -3.63 -13.78
CA ALA A 89 -21.37 -3.91 -14.53
C ALA A 89 -21.45 -5.30 -15.19
N VAL A 90 -20.77 -5.45 -16.32
CA VAL A 90 -20.64 -6.71 -17.05
C VAL A 90 -19.17 -7.06 -17.21
N PHE A 91 -18.75 -8.17 -16.63
CA PHE A 91 -17.41 -8.72 -16.79
C PHE A 91 -17.43 -9.77 -17.92
N GLU A 92 -16.82 -9.46 -19.06
CA GLU A 92 -16.71 -10.42 -20.18
C GLU A 92 -15.65 -11.49 -19.90
N THR A 93 -14.65 -11.13 -19.08
CA THR A 93 -13.57 -12.04 -18.67
C THR A 93 -13.40 -12.00 -17.15
N LEU A 94 -13.17 -13.17 -16.55
CA LEU A 94 -12.92 -13.31 -15.10
C LEU A 94 -11.44 -13.47 -14.74
N SER A 95 -10.58 -13.33 -15.72
CA SER A 95 -9.12 -13.34 -15.59
C SER A 95 -8.53 -12.23 -16.45
N MET A 96 -7.31 -11.81 -16.14
CA MET A 96 -6.62 -10.76 -16.91
C MET A 96 -6.27 -11.23 -18.33
N PRO A 97 -6.52 -10.41 -19.38
CA PRO A 97 -7.07 -9.06 -19.32
C PRO A 97 -8.54 -9.01 -18.90
N TYR A 98 -8.88 -8.12 -17.96
CA TYR A 98 -10.27 -7.92 -17.56
C TYR A 98 -10.96 -7.00 -18.54
N ARG A 99 -12.02 -7.48 -19.18
CA ARG A 99 -12.91 -6.66 -20.01
C ARG A 99 -14.19 -6.39 -19.25
N VAL A 100 -14.43 -5.11 -19.03
CA VAL A 100 -15.56 -4.65 -18.23
C VAL A 100 -16.35 -3.63 -19.02
N ASN A 101 -17.66 -3.80 -19.08
CA ASN A 101 -18.60 -2.86 -19.66
C ASN A 101 -19.83 -2.70 -18.76
N GLY A 102 -20.88 -2.06 -19.26
CA GLY A 102 -22.05 -1.72 -18.46
C GLY A 102 -21.80 -0.48 -17.60
N ARG A 103 -22.83 -0.06 -16.86
CA ARG A 103 -22.79 1.13 -16.03
C ARG A 103 -23.31 0.83 -14.63
N LEU A 104 -22.53 1.17 -13.63
CA LEU A 104 -22.96 1.01 -12.24
C LEU A 104 -24.18 1.89 -11.91
N SER A 105 -25.06 1.36 -11.10
CA SER A 105 -26.18 2.06 -10.48
C SER A 105 -26.00 2.17 -8.98
N GLY A 106 -26.63 3.15 -8.35
CA GLY A 106 -26.70 3.21 -6.88
C GLY A 106 -27.48 2.01 -6.34
N GLY A 107 -27.13 1.56 -5.14
CA GLY A 107 -27.70 0.38 -4.52
C GLY A 107 -26.84 -0.18 -3.40
N LYS A 108 -27.05 -1.46 -3.07
CA LYS A 108 -26.29 -2.18 -2.04
C LYS A 108 -25.18 -3.00 -2.67
N TYR A 109 -23.99 -2.87 -2.10
CA TYR A 109 -22.76 -3.55 -2.52
C TYR A 109 -22.25 -4.40 -1.36
N TYR A 110 -22.51 -5.69 -1.40
CA TYR A 110 -22.02 -6.64 -0.38
C TYR A 110 -20.60 -7.04 -0.72
N ILE A 111 -19.65 -6.79 0.18
CA ILE A 111 -18.23 -7.01 -0.11
C ILE A 111 -17.48 -7.63 1.06
N ASP A 112 -16.58 -8.56 0.74
CA ASP A 112 -15.65 -9.13 1.71
C ASP A 112 -14.55 -8.13 2.04
N GLY A 113 -14.55 -7.65 3.30
CA GLY A 113 -13.56 -6.70 3.83
C GLY A 113 -12.22 -7.34 4.21
N SER A 114 -12.13 -8.67 4.27
CA SER A 114 -10.93 -9.36 4.76
C SER A 114 -9.81 -9.46 3.72
N VAL A 115 -10.12 -9.37 2.42
CA VAL A 115 -9.15 -9.59 1.34
C VAL A 115 -8.30 -8.33 1.07
N SER A 116 -8.94 -7.17 0.86
CA SER A 116 -8.23 -5.92 0.60
C SER A 116 -9.12 -4.69 0.75
N SER A 117 -8.66 -3.71 1.53
CA SER A 117 -9.27 -2.38 1.64
C SER A 117 -9.34 -1.61 0.32
N GLN A 118 -8.52 -1.98 -0.68
CA GLN A 118 -8.51 -1.32 -1.99
C GLN A 118 -9.82 -1.50 -2.76
N PHE A 119 -10.57 -2.58 -2.51
CA PHE A 119 -11.89 -2.78 -3.12
C PHE A 119 -12.89 -1.75 -2.62
N ILE A 120 -12.89 -1.49 -1.31
CA ILE A 120 -13.73 -0.48 -0.69
C ILE A 120 -13.37 0.90 -1.21
N THR A 121 -12.08 1.24 -1.26
CA THR A 121 -11.60 2.51 -1.82
C THR A 121 -12.10 2.74 -3.25
N GLY A 122 -11.97 1.73 -4.13
CA GLY A 122 -12.45 1.83 -5.51
C GLY A 122 -13.96 2.08 -5.61
N LEU A 123 -14.75 1.37 -4.79
CA LEU A 123 -16.19 1.57 -4.72
C LEU A 123 -16.54 2.96 -4.15
N LEU A 124 -15.87 3.44 -3.10
CA LEU A 124 -16.12 4.77 -2.55
C LEU A 124 -15.96 5.86 -3.60
N PHE A 125 -14.89 5.83 -4.40
CA PHE A 125 -14.70 6.76 -5.51
C PHE A 125 -15.81 6.67 -6.56
N ALA A 126 -16.17 5.46 -6.95
CA ALA A 126 -17.14 5.22 -8.01
C ALA A 126 -18.57 5.59 -7.58
N LEU A 127 -18.98 5.17 -6.39
CA LEU A 127 -20.36 5.31 -5.92
C LEU A 127 -20.73 6.76 -5.60
N SER A 128 -19.76 7.57 -5.21
CA SER A 128 -20.00 8.98 -4.89
C SER A 128 -20.46 9.83 -6.07
N VAL A 129 -20.13 9.43 -7.31
CA VAL A 129 -20.51 10.17 -8.52
C VAL A 129 -21.80 9.63 -9.19
N LEU A 130 -22.36 8.54 -8.67
CA LEU A 130 -23.62 7.98 -9.16
C LEU A 130 -24.79 8.88 -8.73
N SER A 131 -25.88 8.86 -9.50
CA SER A 131 -27.05 9.70 -9.25
C SER A 131 -27.88 9.26 -8.04
N LYS A 132 -27.84 7.99 -7.67
CA LYS A 132 -28.59 7.39 -6.56
C LYS A 132 -27.67 7.07 -5.38
N ASP A 133 -28.26 7.06 -4.19
CA ASP A 133 -27.55 6.65 -2.97
C ASP A 133 -27.06 5.22 -3.08
N SER A 134 -25.97 4.94 -2.37
CA SER A 134 -25.35 3.63 -2.32
C SER A 134 -24.92 3.25 -0.90
N GLU A 135 -24.86 1.96 -0.64
CA GLU A 135 -24.38 1.41 0.62
C GLU A 135 -23.39 0.29 0.35
N ILE A 136 -22.19 0.40 0.91
CA ILE A 136 -21.20 -0.69 0.96
C ILE A 136 -21.44 -1.44 2.26
N ILE A 137 -21.77 -2.74 2.16
CA ILE A 137 -22.04 -3.61 3.30
C ILE A 137 -20.91 -4.63 3.40
N LEU A 138 -20.16 -4.56 4.48
CA LEU A 138 -19.07 -5.49 4.75
C LEU A 138 -19.63 -6.82 5.25
N THR A 139 -19.29 -7.91 4.58
CA THR A 139 -19.73 -9.27 4.98
C THR A 139 -18.76 -9.91 5.97
N THR A 140 -17.55 -9.35 6.11
CA THR A 140 -16.51 -9.76 7.05
C THR A 140 -15.91 -8.54 7.71
N ARG A 141 -15.04 -8.76 8.72
CA ARG A 141 -14.26 -7.65 9.31
C ARG A 141 -13.42 -6.96 8.24
N LEU A 142 -13.41 -5.62 8.27
CA LEU A 142 -12.54 -4.82 7.39
C LEU A 142 -11.10 -4.85 7.90
N GLU A 143 -10.24 -5.44 7.12
CA GLU A 143 -8.80 -5.41 7.33
C GLU A 143 -8.17 -4.15 6.72
N SER A 144 -7.13 -3.63 7.36
CA SER A 144 -6.45 -2.39 6.92
C SER A 144 -7.40 -1.20 6.78
N LYS A 145 -8.35 -1.04 7.71
CA LYS A 145 -9.29 0.08 7.79
C LYS A 145 -8.62 1.46 7.65
N PRO A 146 -7.40 1.70 8.19
CA PRO A 146 -6.72 2.99 8.04
C PRO A 146 -6.55 3.46 6.60
N TYR A 147 -6.36 2.56 5.63
CA TYR A 147 -6.26 2.96 4.22
C TYR A 147 -7.59 3.44 3.64
N VAL A 148 -8.72 2.90 4.13
CA VAL A 148 -10.05 3.42 3.79
C VAL A 148 -10.26 4.80 4.42
N ASN A 149 -9.79 5.01 5.65
CA ASN A 149 -9.85 6.30 6.33
C ASN A 149 -9.08 7.39 5.56
N ILE A 150 -7.90 7.07 5.00
CA ILE A 150 -7.16 7.99 4.11
C ILE A 150 -8.02 8.37 2.89
N THR A 151 -8.71 7.41 2.30
CA THR A 151 -9.60 7.65 1.16
C THR A 151 -10.73 8.58 1.54
N ILE A 152 -11.42 8.31 2.66
CA ILE A 152 -12.55 9.12 3.14
C ILE A 152 -12.11 10.55 3.49
N ASP A 153 -10.95 10.69 4.15
CA ASP A 153 -10.38 12.01 4.48
C ASP A 153 -10.06 12.80 3.21
N CYS A 154 -9.42 12.16 2.23
CA CYS A 154 -9.14 12.76 0.94
C CYS A 154 -10.44 13.18 0.22
N MET A 155 -11.45 12.31 0.13
CA MET A 155 -12.74 12.62 -0.49
C MET A 155 -13.42 13.81 0.19
N LYS A 156 -13.35 13.90 1.52
CA LYS A 156 -13.88 15.02 2.32
C LYS A 156 -13.19 16.35 1.97
N GLN A 157 -11.86 16.35 1.76
CA GLN A 157 -11.13 17.55 1.35
C GLN A 157 -11.61 18.08 -0.01
N PHE A 158 -12.08 17.19 -0.88
CA PHE A 158 -12.67 17.52 -2.18
C PHE A 158 -14.20 17.65 -2.14
N GLY A 159 -14.81 17.83 -0.96
CA GLY A 159 -16.23 18.11 -0.78
C GLY A 159 -17.16 16.91 -0.91
N VAL A 160 -16.65 15.69 -0.90
CA VAL A 160 -17.45 14.46 -1.00
C VAL A 160 -17.55 13.77 0.36
N GLY A 161 -18.79 13.56 0.83
CA GLY A 161 -19.11 12.95 2.11
C GLY A 161 -19.32 11.44 2.00
N VAL A 162 -18.72 10.70 2.93
CA VAL A 162 -18.96 9.28 3.18
C VAL A 162 -19.33 9.12 4.65
N TYR A 163 -20.35 8.33 4.94
CA TYR A 163 -20.84 8.13 6.31
C TYR A 163 -20.60 6.67 6.71
N GLU A 164 -19.87 6.47 7.79
CA GLU A 164 -19.68 5.14 8.37
C GLU A 164 -21.00 4.64 8.98
N THR A 165 -21.34 3.38 8.72
CA THR A 165 -22.49 2.68 9.29
C THR A 165 -22.00 1.55 10.20
N GLU A 166 -22.90 0.84 10.86
CA GLU A 166 -22.53 -0.29 11.72
C GLU A 166 -21.70 -1.36 10.98
N ASN A 167 -22.05 -1.63 9.71
CA ASN A 167 -21.45 -2.71 8.93
C ASN A 167 -20.86 -2.22 7.60
N GLY A 168 -20.42 -0.97 7.50
CA GLY A 168 -19.82 -0.47 6.27
C GLY A 168 -19.95 1.03 6.06
N TYR A 169 -20.39 1.46 4.88
CA TYR A 169 -20.38 2.87 4.49
C TYR A 169 -21.60 3.22 3.67
N PHE A 170 -22.24 4.35 4.01
CA PHE A 170 -23.28 4.98 3.22
C PHE A 170 -22.71 6.13 2.39
N ILE A 171 -23.05 6.18 1.12
CA ILE A 171 -22.61 7.19 0.16
C ILE A 171 -23.83 7.84 -0.48
N LYS A 172 -24.05 9.13 -0.23
CA LYS A 172 -25.11 9.88 -0.89
C LYS A 172 -24.81 10.01 -2.38
N GLY A 173 -25.79 9.78 -3.22
CA GLY A 173 -25.66 9.95 -4.67
C GLY A 173 -25.62 11.41 -5.12
N GLY A 174 -25.21 11.63 -6.35
CA GLY A 174 -25.20 12.94 -7.00
C GLY A 174 -24.17 13.92 -6.46
N GLN A 175 -23.16 13.45 -5.73
CA GLN A 175 -22.08 14.30 -5.23
C GLN A 175 -21.13 14.70 -6.35
N LYS A 176 -20.45 15.83 -6.18
CA LYS A 176 -19.46 16.36 -7.12
C LYS A 176 -18.21 16.74 -6.36
N TYR A 177 -17.08 16.24 -6.82
CA TYR A 177 -15.78 16.68 -6.33
C TYR A 177 -15.57 18.16 -6.63
N GLN A 178 -15.12 18.91 -5.63
CA GLN A 178 -14.83 20.34 -5.74
C GLN A 178 -13.34 20.55 -5.97
N PRO A 179 -12.94 21.50 -6.82
CA PRO A 179 -11.54 21.86 -6.97
C PRO A 179 -10.91 22.24 -5.63
N HIS A 180 -9.77 21.68 -5.32
CA HIS A 180 -9.03 21.93 -4.08
C HIS A 180 -7.54 21.81 -4.31
N ASN A 181 -6.76 22.75 -3.77
CA ASN A 181 -5.32 22.66 -3.73
C ASN A 181 -4.89 21.93 -2.46
N CYS A 182 -4.13 20.86 -2.61
CA CYS A 182 -3.64 20.11 -1.47
C CYS A 182 -2.17 19.72 -1.65
N THR A 183 -1.48 19.55 -0.55
CA THR A 183 -0.13 18.97 -0.51
C THR A 183 -0.23 17.57 0.05
N VAL A 184 0.34 16.60 -0.67
CA VAL A 184 0.40 15.22 -0.18
C VAL A 184 1.39 15.17 0.99
N GLU A 185 0.92 14.67 2.13
CA GLU A 185 1.75 14.54 3.33
C GLU A 185 2.85 13.49 3.18
N ALA A 186 3.83 13.51 4.10
CA ALA A 186 4.90 12.53 4.13
C ALA A 186 4.36 11.10 4.30
N ASP A 187 5.00 10.15 3.62
CA ASP A 187 4.63 8.73 3.64
C ASP A 187 5.19 8.05 4.90
N MET A 188 4.32 7.72 5.85
CA MET A 188 4.68 7.06 7.11
C MET A 188 5.25 5.66 6.89
N SER A 189 4.83 4.95 5.84
CA SER A 189 5.42 3.64 5.50
C SER A 189 6.88 3.76 5.09
N GLN A 190 7.25 4.82 4.36
CA GLN A 190 8.65 5.05 3.97
C GLN A 190 9.48 5.56 5.15
N SER A 191 8.90 6.43 5.97
CA SER A 191 9.55 6.96 7.18
C SER A 191 9.89 5.84 8.18
N ALA A 192 9.16 4.74 8.16
CA ALA A 192 9.39 3.58 9.03
C ALA A 192 10.79 2.98 8.91
N PHE A 193 11.39 3.00 7.71
CA PHE A 193 12.74 2.47 7.53
C PHE A 193 13.79 3.33 8.23
N PHE A 194 13.65 4.64 8.21
CA PHE A 194 14.56 5.56 8.89
C PHE A 194 14.35 5.53 10.43
N LEU A 195 13.09 5.41 10.89
CA LEU A 195 12.81 5.21 12.31
C LEU A 195 13.36 3.87 12.82
N ALA A 196 13.29 2.82 12.02
CA ALA A 196 13.90 1.53 12.34
C ALA A 196 15.43 1.61 12.36
N ALA A 197 16.05 2.36 11.44
CA ALA A 197 17.48 2.63 11.46
C ALA A 197 17.89 3.38 12.75
N ASN A 198 17.11 4.36 13.20
CA ASN A 198 17.35 5.05 14.46
C ASN A 198 17.26 4.10 15.67
N CYS A 199 16.33 3.15 15.67
CA CYS A 199 16.26 2.11 16.68
C CYS A 199 17.44 1.13 16.59
N ALA A 200 18.05 0.97 15.42
CA ALA A 200 19.27 0.21 15.22
C ALA A 200 20.55 0.96 15.64
N GLY A 201 20.46 2.26 15.96
CA GLY A 201 21.58 3.07 16.45
C GLY A 201 21.99 4.22 15.53
N SER A 202 21.27 4.47 14.44
CA SER A 202 21.45 5.68 13.62
C SER A 202 20.85 6.91 14.33
N ASP A 203 21.20 8.12 13.85
CA ASP A 203 20.67 9.40 14.34
C ASP A 203 20.19 10.24 13.15
N ILE A 204 18.99 9.92 12.67
CA ILE A 204 18.38 10.53 11.49
C ILE A 204 17.22 11.41 11.95
N GLU A 205 17.28 12.71 11.62
CA GLU A 205 16.16 13.62 11.82
C GLU A 205 15.12 13.46 10.70
N LEU A 206 13.87 13.18 11.08
CA LEU A 206 12.74 13.12 10.17
C LEU A 206 11.90 14.39 10.30
N THR A 207 11.90 15.20 9.25
CA THR A 207 11.15 16.46 9.19
C THR A 207 9.81 16.25 8.48
N ASN A 208 8.85 17.16 8.72
CA ASN A 208 7.55 17.20 8.04
C ASN A 208 6.65 15.95 8.23
N LEU A 209 6.87 15.18 9.29
CA LEU A 209 5.94 14.10 9.66
C LEU A 209 4.66 14.70 10.28
N ASN A 210 3.51 14.38 9.69
CA ASN A 210 2.22 14.76 10.26
C ASN A 210 1.80 13.72 11.31
N LEU A 211 2.04 13.98 12.58
CA LEU A 211 1.64 13.09 13.68
C LEU A 211 0.11 13.00 13.86
N ASN A 212 -0.66 13.94 13.29
CA ASN A 212 -2.11 13.89 13.28
C ASN A 212 -2.67 13.21 12.03
N SER A 213 -1.80 12.65 11.19
CA SER A 213 -2.21 11.93 9.97
C SER A 213 -3.18 10.80 10.28
N VAL A 214 -4.09 10.56 9.34
CA VAL A 214 -4.99 9.38 9.33
C VAL A 214 -4.28 8.12 8.79
N GLN A 215 -3.03 8.23 8.33
CA GLN A 215 -2.24 7.07 7.92
C GLN A 215 -2.07 6.09 9.09
N GLY A 216 -2.49 4.84 8.92
CA GLY A 216 -2.33 3.80 9.94
C GLY A 216 -0.87 3.54 10.28
N ASP A 217 -0.01 3.65 9.28
CA ASP A 217 1.44 3.42 9.39
C ASP A 217 2.16 4.45 10.30
N LYS A 218 1.48 5.53 10.72
CA LYS A 218 2.01 6.40 11.79
C LYS A 218 2.26 5.66 13.11
N ALA A 219 1.65 4.48 13.30
CA ALA A 219 1.91 3.61 14.45
C ALA A 219 3.39 3.29 14.63
N ILE A 220 4.22 3.39 13.58
CA ILE A 220 5.67 3.23 13.68
C ILE A 220 6.31 4.24 14.65
N VAL A 221 5.76 5.45 14.76
CA VAL A 221 6.27 6.48 15.68
C VAL A 221 6.12 6.02 17.12
N ASP A 222 4.92 5.54 17.50
CA ASP A 222 4.64 5.02 18.84
C ASP A 222 5.46 3.75 19.14
N ILE A 223 5.62 2.87 18.14
CA ILE A 223 6.42 1.65 18.27
C ILE A 223 7.90 2.01 18.49
N ALA A 224 8.45 2.95 17.72
CA ALA A 224 9.83 3.41 17.86
C ALA A 224 10.05 4.13 19.21
N GLU A 225 9.07 4.88 19.68
CA GLU A 225 9.12 5.52 21.01
C GLU A 225 9.12 4.47 22.13
N LYS A 226 8.22 3.48 22.09
CA LYS A 226 8.21 2.37 23.02
C LYS A 226 9.52 1.57 23.00
N PHE A 227 10.10 1.35 21.81
CA PHE A 227 11.40 0.69 21.67
C PHE A 227 12.49 1.43 22.46
N ARG A 228 12.59 2.75 22.30
CA ARG A 228 13.60 3.59 22.98
C ARG A 228 13.37 3.68 24.48
N ASN A 229 12.12 3.80 24.89
CA ASN A 229 11.75 4.00 26.31
C ASN A 229 11.55 2.69 27.09
N GLY A 230 11.77 1.53 26.46
CA GLY A 230 11.63 0.23 27.10
C GLY A 230 10.18 -0.20 27.35
N GLY A 231 9.23 0.32 26.58
CA GLY A 231 7.83 -0.10 26.62
C GLY A 231 7.65 -1.56 26.19
N ASP A 232 6.46 -2.11 26.41
CA ASP A 232 6.16 -3.49 26.01
C ASP A 232 5.90 -3.56 24.50
N LEU A 233 6.72 -4.35 23.81
CA LEU A 233 6.64 -4.69 22.41
C LEU A 233 6.71 -6.21 22.18
N SER A 234 6.34 -7.00 23.20
CA SER A 234 6.34 -8.46 23.09
C SER A 234 5.40 -9.00 22.03
N VAL A 235 4.29 -8.27 21.76
CA VAL A 235 3.33 -8.58 20.71
C VAL A 235 2.98 -7.30 19.94
N ILE A 236 3.04 -7.36 18.60
CA ILE A 236 2.63 -6.29 17.68
C ILE A 236 1.58 -6.86 16.72
N ASP A 237 0.44 -6.20 16.63
CA ASP A 237 -0.64 -6.56 15.69
C ASP A 237 -0.41 -5.88 14.35
N ALA A 238 -0.28 -6.65 13.26
CA ALA A 238 -0.03 -6.17 11.91
C ALA A 238 -1.30 -5.98 11.06
N SER A 239 -2.49 -6.26 11.59
CA SER A 239 -3.75 -6.21 10.82
C SER A 239 -3.98 -4.87 10.12
N ASP A 240 -3.64 -3.76 10.79
CA ASP A 240 -3.81 -2.39 10.25
C ASP A 240 -2.52 -1.77 9.68
N ILE A 241 -1.36 -2.41 9.90
CA ILE A 241 -0.04 -1.91 9.53
C ILE A 241 0.82 -2.95 8.78
N PRO A 242 0.25 -3.72 7.85
CA PRO A 242 0.98 -4.83 7.20
C PRO A 242 2.23 -4.38 6.44
N ASP A 243 2.24 -3.13 5.99
CA ASP A 243 3.33 -2.57 5.21
C ASP A 243 4.54 -2.17 6.08
N LEU A 244 4.37 -2.06 7.38
CA LEU A 244 5.46 -1.80 8.33
C LEU A 244 6.23 -3.06 8.73
N VAL A 245 5.68 -4.25 8.53
CA VAL A 245 6.24 -5.50 9.08
C VAL A 245 7.71 -5.73 8.74
N PRO A 246 8.22 -5.54 7.51
CA PRO A 246 9.64 -5.73 7.23
C PRO A 246 10.55 -4.77 8.03
N ALA A 247 10.17 -3.50 8.15
CA ALA A 247 10.93 -2.52 8.92
C ALA A 247 10.88 -2.82 10.43
N ILE A 248 9.68 -3.13 10.95
CA ILE A 248 9.49 -3.50 12.37
C ILE A 248 10.27 -4.78 12.70
N ALA A 249 10.26 -5.77 11.82
CA ALA A 249 10.95 -7.04 12.07
C ALA A 249 12.47 -6.85 12.23
N VAL A 250 13.08 -6.02 11.35
CA VAL A 250 14.49 -5.66 11.49
C VAL A 250 14.72 -4.86 12.76
N MET A 251 13.88 -3.86 13.07
CA MET A 251 13.97 -3.09 14.30
C MET A 251 13.91 -3.99 15.55
N MET A 252 12.94 -4.92 15.58
CA MET A 252 12.72 -5.81 16.72
C MET A 252 13.84 -6.83 16.90
N SER A 253 14.66 -7.10 15.86
CA SER A 253 15.88 -7.90 16.02
C SER A 253 16.90 -7.24 16.96
N PHE A 254 16.80 -5.95 17.22
CA PHE A 254 17.67 -5.21 18.14
C PHE A 254 16.99 -4.88 19.48
N TRP A 255 15.78 -5.38 19.70
CA TRP A 255 15.08 -5.17 20.97
C TRP A 255 15.59 -6.14 22.06
N LYS A 256 15.21 -5.88 23.31
CA LYS A 256 15.77 -6.61 24.48
C LYS A 256 15.20 -8.01 24.69
N LYS A 257 14.05 -8.31 24.07
CA LYS A 257 13.27 -9.54 24.30
C LYS A 257 12.73 -10.06 22.96
N PRO A 258 12.36 -11.34 22.87
CA PRO A 258 11.61 -11.82 21.70
C PRO A 258 10.33 -11.01 21.48
N CYS A 259 10.02 -10.75 20.22
CA CYS A 259 8.81 -10.07 19.79
C CYS A 259 8.03 -10.97 18.82
N ARG A 260 6.73 -11.00 18.96
CA ARG A 260 5.84 -11.69 18.02
C ARG A 260 4.97 -10.67 17.29
N ILE A 261 5.05 -10.66 15.96
CA ILE A 261 4.15 -9.89 15.10
C ILE A 261 3.05 -10.85 14.65
N ILE A 262 1.80 -10.51 14.91
CA ILE A 262 0.62 -11.35 14.66
C ILE A 262 -0.27 -10.77 13.56
N ASN A 263 -1.23 -11.55 13.08
CA ASN A 263 -2.17 -11.19 12.01
C ASN A 263 -1.46 -10.84 10.70
N CYS A 264 -0.49 -11.70 10.32
CA CYS A 264 0.40 -11.52 9.19
C CYS A 264 -0.02 -12.29 7.92
N GLU A 265 -1.11 -13.04 7.92
CA GLU A 265 -1.52 -13.94 6.81
C GLU A 265 -1.62 -13.22 5.47
N ARG A 266 -2.07 -11.95 5.46
CA ARG A 266 -2.19 -11.14 4.24
C ARG A 266 -0.86 -10.73 3.62
N LEU A 267 0.23 -10.84 4.35
CA LEU A 267 1.58 -10.59 3.81
C LEU A 267 1.96 -11.61 2.74
N ARG A 268 1.33 -12.79 2.74
CA ARG A 268 1.61 -13.86 1.77
C ARG A 268 1.11 -13.56 0.35
N ILE A 269 0.13 -12.66 0.23
CA ILE A 269 -0.50 -12.27 -1.06
C ILE A 269 -0.12 -10.86 -1.52
N LYS A 270 0.98 -10.32 -0.98
CA LYS A 270 1.53 -9.01 -1.40
C LYS A 270 2.38 -9.16 -2.69
N GLU A 271 3.37 -8.30 -2.88
CA GLU A 271 4.30 -8.32 -4.02
C GLU A 271 5.09 -9.65 -4.10
N CYS A 272 5.34 -10.25 -2.95
CA CYS A 272 5.86 -11.59 -2.75
C CYS A 272 5.17 -12.23 -1.52
N ASP A 273 5.50 -13.46 -1.13
CA ASP A 273 5.22 -13.92 0.24
C ASP A 273 6.13 -13.13 1.19
N ARG A 274 5.63 -11.94 1.57
CA ARG A 274 6.40 -10.98 2.37
C ARG A 274 6.71 -11.49 3.77
N LEU A 275 5.86 -12.38 4.32
CA LEU A 275 6.09 -13.00 5.62
C LEU A 275 7.29 -13.94 5.55
N ALA A 276 7.34 -14.81 4.54
CA ALA A 276 8.49 -15.69 4.30
C ALA A 276 9.75 -14.88 3.99
N ALA A 277 9.68 -13.91 3.09
CA ALA A 277 10.81 -13.07 2.70
C ALA A 277 11.40 -12.27 3.88
N THR A 278 10.55 -11.76 4.79
CA THR A 278 11.01 -11.07 6.02
C THR A 278 11.71 -12.04 6.97
N THR A 279 11.20 -13.26 7.11
CA THR A 279 11.81 -14.30 7.94
C THR A 279 13.18 -14.70 7.40
N GLU A 280 13.27 -14.93 6.08
CA GLU A 280 14.52 -15.27 5.40
C GLU A 280 15.54 -14.13 5.52
N LEU A 281 15.13 -12.87 5.31
CA LEU A 281 16.02 -11.71 5.45
C LEU A 281 16.72 -11.72 6.81
N ILE A 282 15.99 -11.90 7.90
CA ILE A 282 16.56 -11.91 9.26
C ILE A 282 17.52 -13.08 9.43
N ASN A 283 17.13 -14.29 8.97
CA ASN A 283 17.92 -15.49 9.14
C ASN A 283 19.17 -15.50 8.25
N ASP A 284 19.05 -15.05 6.99
CA ASP A 284 20.17 -14.97 6.03
C ASP A 284 21.25 -13.97 6.49
N LEU A 285 20.87 -12.96 7.28
CA LEU A 285 21.79 -12.01 7.88
C LEU A 285 22.37 -12.47 9.24
N GLY A 286 22.06 -13.70 9.67
CA GLY A 286 22.58 -14.29 10.91
C GLY A 286 21.80 -13.89 12.16
N GLY A 287 20.60 -13.36 11.99
CA GLY A 287 19.61 -13.21 13.04
C GLY A 287 18.85 -14.51 13.29
N LYS A 288 17.72 -14.41 14.02
CA LYS A 288 16.82 -15.54 14.23
C LYS A 288 15.36 -15.08 14.20
N ALA A 289 14.63 -15.61 13.24
CA ALA A 289 13.18 -15.44 13.14
C ALA A 289 12.51 -16.76 12.74
N VAL A 290 11.27 -16.95 13.21
CA VAL A 290 10.45 -18.13 12.92
C VAL A 290 9.05 -17.65 12.53
N SER A 291 8.58 -17.98 11.35
CA SER A 291 7.21 -17.68 10.92
C SER A 291 6.28 -18.88 11.06
N THR A 292 5.02 -18.59 11.36
CA THR A 292 3.90 -19.53 11.27
C THR A 292 3.04 -19.15 10.06
N GLU A 293 1.83 -19.66 9.99
CA GLU A 293 0.87 -19.27 8.95
C GLU A 293 0.53 -17.78 8.99
N ASN A 294 0.38 -17.20 10.19
CA ASN A 294 -0.12 -15.84 10.40
C ASN A 294 0.73 -14.97 11.34
N SER A 295 1.91 -15.39 11.69
CA SER A 295 2.78 -14.62 12.59
C SER A 295 4.26 -14.84 12.30
N ILE A 296 5.10 -13.91 12.77
CA ILE A 296 6.55 -14.04 12.84
C ILE A 296 7.03 -13.75 14.25
N GLU A 297 7.85 -14.62 14.79
CA GLU A 297 8.55 -14.42 16.07
C GLU A 297 10.01 -14.09 15.78
N ILE A 298 10.50 -13.02 16.38
CA ILE A 298 11.82 -12.44 16.15
C ILE A 298 12.58 -12.50 17.46
N PHE A 299 13.79 -13.01 17.41
CA PHE A 299 14.66 -13.11 18.57
C PHE A 299 15.77 -12.05 18.50
N PRO A 300 16.15 -11.44 19.64
CA PRO A 300 17.13 -10.39 19.67
C PRO A 300 18.52 -10.85 19.27
N VAL A 301 19.24 -9.96 18.59
CA VAL A 301 20.66 -10.09 18.28
C VAL A 301 21.37 -8.78 18.60
N GLU A 302 22.65 -8.86 18.90
CA GLU A 302 23.46 -7.68 19.19
C GLU A 302 23.75 -6.88 17.91
N ALA A 303 24.08 -7.61 16.82
CA ALA A 303 24.25 -7.12 15.46
C ALA A 303 24.00 -8.27 14.49
N PHE A 304 23.63 -7.95 13.26
CA PHE A 304 23.64 -8.91 12.16
C PHE A 304 25.07 -9.25 11.75
N LYS A 305 25.27 -10.44 11.17
CA LYS A 305 26.59 -10.91 10.72
C LYS A 305 26.94 -10.46 9.29
N GLY A 306 25.95 -10.01 8.53
CA GLY A 306 26.05 -9.81 7.08
C GLY A 306 25.58 -11.04 6.31
N GLY A 307 25.46 -10.89 4.99
CA GLY A 307 24.99 -11.95 4.12
C GLY A 307 24.26 -11.41 2.89
N THR A 308 23.49 -12.27 2.23
CA THR A 308 22.80 -11.92 0.99
C THR A 308 21.28 -11.87 1.20
N VAL A 309 20.68 -10.71 0.94
CA VAL A 309 19.23 -10.48 0.97
C VAL A 309 18.65 -10.77 -0.41
N ARG A 310 17.70 -11.70 -0.47
CA ARG A 310 16.82 -11.94 -1.62
C ARG A 310 15.54 -11.16 -1.40
N ASN A 311 15.29 -10.14 -2.21
CA ASN A 311 14.14 -9.25 -2.02
C ASN A 311 12.88 -9.69 -2.79
N TYR A 312 12.97 -10.69 -3.64
CA TYR A 312 11.81 -11.20 -4.41
C TYR A 312 11.07 -10.11 -5.18
N ASN A 313 11.82 -9.09 -5.66
CA ASN A 313 11.28 -7.92 -6.34
C ASN A 313 10.32 -7.08 -5.43
N ASP A 314 10.46 -7.20 -4.11
CA ASP A 314 9.73 -6.39 -3.13
C ASP A 314 10.64 -5.29 -2.55
N HIS A 315 10.28 -4.04 -2.82
CA HIS A 315 11.03 -2.87 -2.40
C HIS A 315 11.15 -2.74 -0.87
N ARG A 316 10.16 -3.22 -0.11
CA ARG A 316 10.18 -3.17 1.35
C ARG A 316 11.20 -4.13 1.94
N ILE A 317 11.36 -5.29 1.33
CA ILE A 317 12.41 -6.25 1.72
C ILE A 317 13.80 -5.68 1.40
N ALA A 318 13.96 -5.03 0.24
CA ALA A 318 15.23 -4.40 -0.11
C ALA A 318 15.61 -3.27 0.88
N MET A 319 14.66 -2.39 1.20
CA MET A 319 14.87 -1.29 2.15
C MET A 319 15.11 -1.81 3.58
N ALA A 320 14.41 -2.86 4.00
CA ALA A 320 14.64 -3.51 5.30
C ALA A 320 16.05 -4.12 5.38
N GLY A 321 16.55 -4.70 4.27
CA GLY A 321 17.92 -5.18 4.17
C GLY A 321 18.96 -4.08 4.34
N ALA A 322 18.71 -2.89 3.78
CA ALA A 322 19.57 -1.72 3.95
C ALA A 322 19.56 -1.22 5.41
N VAL A 323 18.38 -1.22 6.06
CA VAL A 323 18.29 -0.91 7.50
C VAL A 323 19.07 -1.92 8.34
N ALA A 324 18.94 -3.21 8.03
CA ALA A 324 19.70 -4.25 8.74
C ALA A 324 21.23 -4.06 8.60
N ALA A 325 21.69 -3.56 7.43
CA ALA A 325 23.09 -3.28 7.19
C ALA A 325 23.65 -2.20 8.11
N THR A 326 22.84 -1.23 8.57
CA THR A 326 23.29 -0.16 9.49
C THR A 326 23.80 -0.71 10.83
N ARG A 327 23.38 -1.92 11.21
CA ARG A 327 23.86 -2.61 12.42
C ARG A 327 24.27 -4.04 12.07
N SER A 328 25.23 -4.15 11.15
CA SER A 328 25.83 -5.41 10.72
C SER A 328 27.34 -5.38 10.91
N THR A 329 27.94 -6.50 11.30
CA THR A 329 29.40 -6.63 11.44
C THR A 329 30.10 -7.02 10.13
N GLY A 330 29.35 -7.50 9.15
CA GLY A 330 29.83 -7.89 7.83
C GLY A 330 29.01 -7.25 6.72
N GLU A 331 29.43 -7.49 5.49
CA GLU A 331 28.80 -6.95 4.30
C GLU A 331 27.38 -7.50 4.10
N VAL A 332 26.46 -6.64 3.68
CA VAL A 332 25.09 -7.02 3.29
C VAL A 332 24.90 -6.78 1.79
N ILE A 333 24.68 -7.84 1.06
CA ILE A 333 24.45 -7.80 -0.39
C ILE A 333 22.95 -7.87 -0.66
N ILE A 334 22.38 -6.84 -1.29
CA ILE A 334 20.95 -6.79 -1.64
C ILE A 334 20.83 -7.05 -3.14
N LYS A 335 20.34 -8.23 -3.52
CA LYS A 335 20.14 -8.58 -4.94
C LYS A 335 18.87 -7.91 -5.46
N GLY A 336 18.97 -7.29 -6.67
CA GLY A 336 17.82 -6.64 -7.31
C GLY A 336 17.35 -5.38 -6.54
N ALA A 337 18.28 -4.63 -5.96
CA ALA A 337 18.01 -3.43 -5.15
C ALA A 337 17.25 -2.34 -5.93
N GLU A 338 17.30 -2.35 -7.26
CA GLU A 338 16.54 -1.48 -8.17
C GLU A 338 15.02 -1.60 -8.00
N CYS A 339 14.53 -2.65 -7.35
CA CYS A 339 13.11 -2.78 -7.02
C CYS A 339 12.60 -1.64 -6.12
N THR A 340 13.49 -0.92 -5.40
CA THR A 340 13.14 0.28 -4.64
C THR A 340 12.61 1.40 -5.53
N ASN A 341 12.98 1.43 -6.81
CA ASN A 341 12.45 2.39 -7.80
C ASN A 341 10.92 2.34 -7.94
N LYS A 342 10.27 1.26 -7.50
CA LYS A 342 8.80 1.16 -7.50
C LYS A 342 8.15 2.17 -6.57
N SER A 343 8.77 2.46 -5.41
CA SER A 343 8.18 3.30 -4.37
C SER A 343 9.07 4.44 -3.91
N TYR A 344 10.39 4.23 -3.87
CA TYR A 344 11.37 5.19 -3.39
C TYR A 344 12.64 5.16 -4.26
N PRO A 345 12.61 5.73 -5.47
CA PRO A 345 13.75 5.68 -6.40
C PRO A 345 15.04 6.26 -5.84
N GLY A 346 14.94 7.30 -5.00
CA GLY A 346 16.08 7.94 -4.35
C GLY A 346 16.55 7.26 -3.06
N PHE A 347 16.00 6.11 -2.67
CA PHE A 347 16.27 5.51 -1.36
C PHE A 347 17.77 5.32 -1.07
N PHE A 348 18.52 4.74 -2.00
CA PHE A 348 19.96 4.52 -1.79
C PHE A 348 20.80 5.79 -1.90
N ASP A 349 20.30 6.81 -2.62
CA ASP A 349 20.95 8.13 -2.66
C ASP A 349 20.79 8.83 -1.31
N ASP A 350 19.57 8.82 -0.75
CA ASP A 350 19.29 9.35 0.58
C ASP A 350 20.04 8.54 1.66
N PHE A 351 20.07 7.21 1.54
CA PHE A 351 20.82 6.34 2.45
C PHE A 351 22.31 6.75 2.51
N ARG A 352 22.94 7.00 1.33
CA ARG A 352 24.32 7.48 1.27
C ARG A 352 24.48 8.90 1.80
N ALA A 353 23.55 9.79 1.47
CA ALA A 353 23.59 11.19 1.95
C ALA A 353 23.47 11.27 3.49
N LEU A 354 22.78 10.31 4.11
CA LEU A 354 22.66 10.19 5.56
C LEU A 354 23.85 9.46 6.22
N GLY A 355 24.91 9.14 5.46
CA GLY A 355 26.12 8.51 5.99
C GLY A 355 26.18 6.98 5.84
N GLY A 356 25.19 6.36 5.23
CA GLY A 356 25.21 4.95 4.89
C GLY A 356 26.22 4.65 3.79
N ILE A 357 26.89 3.51 3.87
CA ILE A 357 27.81 3.03 2.83
C ILE A 357 27.06 2.05 1.94
N ALA A 358 26.94 2.36 0.65
CA ALA A 358 26.27 1.50 -0.32
C ALA A 358 26.89 1.67 -1.71
N ASP A 359 27.38 0.59 -2.27
CA ASP A 359 27.95 0.52 -3.60
C ASP A 359 27.06 -0.29 -4.54
N VAL A 360 27.00 0.09 -5.80
CA VAL A 360 26.29 -0.69 -6.82
C VAL A 360 27.30 -1.66 -7.45
N ILE A 361 27.03 -2.95 -7.30
CA ILE A 361 27.79 -4.01 -7.93
C ILE A 361 27.01 -4.44 -9.17
N SER A 362 27.53 -4.12 -10.36
CA SER A 362 27.02 -4.65 -11.61
C SER A 362 27.48 -6.09 -11.76
N VAL A 363 26.55 -7.04 -11.80
CA VAL A 363 26.81 -8.46 -12.00
C VAL A 363 26.52 -8.85 -13.44
#